data_25c5aa03fe7dcdb15b99b96f24664a2c
#
_entry.id   25c5aa03fe7dcdb15b99b96f24664a2c
#
_cell.length_a   1.000
_cell.length_b   1.000
_cell.length_c   1.000
_cell.angle_alpha   90.00
_cell.angle_beta   90.00
_cell.angle_gamma   90.00
#
_symmetry.space_group_name_H-M   'P 1'
#
loop_
_entity.id
_entity.type
_entity.pdbx_description
1 polymer ?
#
loop_
_entity_poly.entity_id
_entity_poly.type
_entity_poly.pdbx_seq_one_letter_code
_entity_poly.pdbx_strand_id
1 'polypeptide(L)'
;MPTVPFHYVDLRAFAYATEDEKRVADALRTFLPDDAEIDRVENVGHHGDRIVVLSARIENADGMRHVLDALADLDDVERVIDELDDRVDDNCALFLRVDKQAAFRGDVRLGPGITVRAKVEAYPAKQPAAVENARETLTRLSDSHGDGSTPENGSTLENGSTPEDA
;
A
#
# COMPACT_ATOMS: atom_id res chain seq x y z
N MET A 1 -1.76 -19.16 -9.68
CA MET A 1 -1.65 -17.87 -9.05
C MET A 1 -0.23 -17.56 -8.74
N PRO A 2 0.29 -16.45 -9.21
CA PRO A 2 1.67 -16.14 -8.91
C PRO A 2 1.83 -15.82 -7.43
N THR A 3 2.90 -16.24 -6.88
CA THR A 3 3.22 -15.92 -5.50
C THR A 3 3.90 -14.56 -5.45
N VAL A 4 3.84 -13.90 -4.32
CA VAL A 4 4.56 -12.66 -4.12
C VAL A 4 5.80 -12.95 -3.30
N PRO A 5 6.92 -12.29 -3.59
CA PRO A 5 8.18 -12.59 -2.88
C PRO A 5 8.26 -11.82 -1.57
N PHE A 6 7.27 -12.03 -0.71
CA PHE A 6 7.23 -11.37 0.59
C PHE A 6 6.83 -12.38 1.66
N HIS A 7 7.38 -12.22 2.86
CA HIS A 7 7.06 -13.08 3.99
C HIS A 7 5.87 -12.53 4.77
N TYR A 8 5.80 -11.23 4.94
CA TYR A 8 4.68 -10.57 5.61
C TYR A 8 4.65 -9.09 5.26
N VAL A 9 3.50 -8.47 5.48
CA VAL A 9 3.35 -7.03 5.36
C VAL A 9 2.66 -6.54 6.63
N ASP A 10 3.28 -5.59 7.31
CA ASP A 10 2.71 -4.97 8.50
C ASP A 10 2.26 -3.56 8.18
N LEU A 11 1.08 -3.19 8.67
CA LEU A 11 0.62 -1.81 8.60
C LEU A 11 0.33 -1.36 10.02
N ARG A 12 0.67 -0.10 10.34
CA ARG A 12 0.47 0.43 11.68
C ARG A 12 0.11 1.92 11.61
N ALA A 13 -0.85 2.31 12.41
CA ALA A 13 -1.23 3.72 12.53
C ALA A 13 -1.54 4.04 13.98
N PHE A 14 -1.32 5.31 14.38
CA PHE A 14 -1.66 5.77 15.70
C PHE A 14 -2.93 6.60 15.63
N ALA A 15 -3.83 6.40 16.58
CA ALA A 15 -4.97 7.28 16.77
C ALA A 15 -4.71 8.07 18.05
N TYR A 16 -4.46 9.37 17.90
CA TYR A 16 -4.17 10.23 19.02
C TYR A 16 -5.47 10.65 19.71
N ALA A 17 -5.34 11.22 20.91
CA ALA A 17 -6.51 11.55 21.72
C ALA A 17 -7.49 12.48 21.00
N THR A 18 -7.01 13.31 20.10
CA THR A 18 -7.84 14.25 19.35
C THR A 18 -8.41 13.66 18.08
N GLU A 19 -8.07 12.41 17.76
CA GLU A 19 -8.53 11.75 16.55
C GLU A 19 -9.61 10.72 16.83
N ASP A 20 -10.47 10.49 15.85
CA ASP A 20 -11.48 9.45 15.95
C ASP A 20 -10.85 8.12 15.57
N GLU A 21 -10.77 7.22 16.52
CA GLU A 21 -10.15 5.91 16.33
C GLU A 21 -10.78 5.14 15.16
N LYS A 22 -12.10 5.26 14.99
CA LYS A 22 -12.79 4.56 13.92
C LYS A 22 -12.34 5.05 12.55
N ARG A 23 -12.09 6.36 12.43
CA ARG A 23 -11.63 6.92 11.16
C ARG A 23 -10.22 6.45 10.83
N VAL A 24 -9.37 6.30 11.84
CA VAL A 24 -8.01 5.79 11.64
C VAL A 24 -8.08 4.32 11.22
N ALA A 25 -8.98 3.54 11.82
CA ALA A 25 -9.16 2.15 11.42
C ALA A 25 -9.65 2.06 9.98
N ASP A 26 -10.57 2.94 9.57
CA ASP A 26 -11.05 2.97 8.20
C ASP A 26 -9.92 3.30 7.22
N ALA A 27 -9.00 4.19 7.63
CA ALA A 27 -7.85 4.52 6.80
C ALA A 27 -6.97 3.29 6.58
N LEU A 28 -6.73 2.50 7.64
CA LEU A 28 -5.97 1.26 7.49
C LEU A 28 -6.69 0.29 6.56
N ARG A 29 -8.00 0.19 6.67
CA ARG A 29 -8.76 -0.76 5.85
C ARG A 29 -8.71 -0.45 4.37
N THR A 30 -8.36 0.78 3.99
CA THR A 30 -8.16 1.12 2.58
C THR A 30 -7.09 0.23 1.95
N PHE A 31 -6.13 -0.26 2.75
CA PHE A 31 -5.04 -1.09 2.25
C PHE A 31 -5.23 -2.57 2.57
N LEU A 32 -6.17 -2.92 3.42
CA LEU A 32 -6.27 -4.29 3.93
C LEU A 32 -7.35 -5.09 3.23
N PRO A 33 -7.18 -6.41 3.11
CA PRO A 33 -8.28 -7.25 2.64
C PRO A 33 -9.42 -7.25 3.66
N ASP A 34 -10.63 -7.56 3.22
CA ASP A 34 -11.82 -7.48 4.06
C ASP A 34 -11.75 -8.35 5.31
N ASP A 35 -11.07 -9.48 5.22
CA ASP A 35 -11.00 -10.42 6.34
C ASP A 35 -9.81 -10.16 7.26
N ALA A 36 -9.05 -9.10 7.04
CA ALA A 36 -7.91 -8.80 7.89
C ALA A 36 -8.37 -8.32 9.25
N GLU A 37 -7.64 -8.75 10.28
CA GLU A 37 -7.92 -8.31 11.63
C GLU A 37 -7.01 -7.16 12.00
N ILE A 38 -7.56 -6.17 12.68
CA ILE A 38 -6.77 -5.04 13.17
C ILE A 38 -6.62 -5.21 14.67
N ASP A 39 -5.36 -5.29 15.13
CA ASP A 39 -5.05 -5.36 16.54
C ASP A 39 -5.07 -3.96 17.13
N ARG A 40 -5.54 -3.84 18.35
CA ARG A 40 -5.67 -2.56 19.01
C ARG A 40 -4.94 -2.60 20.34
N VAL A 41 -4.01 -1.69 20.55
CA VAL A 41 -3.30 -1.55 21.83
C VAL A 41 -3.44 -0.11 22.28
N GLU A 42 -3.86 0.08 23.51
CA GLU A 42 -4.02 1.41 24.06
C GLU A 42 -2.84 1.73 24.97
N ASN A 43 -2.21 2.85 24.74
CA ASN A 43 -1.08 3.32 25.54
C ASN A 43 -1.37 4.70 26.06
N VAL A 44 -0.63 5.09 27.11
CA VAL A 44 -0.72 6.43 27.65
C VAL A 44 0.53 7.17 27.18
N GLY A 45 0.35 8.30 26.54
CA GLY A 45 1.46 9.08 26.04
C GLY A 45 2.20 9.80 27.13
N HIS A 46 3.28 10.48 26.73
CA HIS A 46 4.20 11.13 27.68
C HIS A 46 3.50 12.16 28.54
N HIS A 47 2.48 12.81 28.04
CA HIS A 47 1.74 13.83 28.81
C HIS A 47 0.41 13.32 29.33
N GLY A 48 0.25 12.01 29.42
CA GLY A 48 -0.98 11.42 29.94
C GLY A 48 -2.08 11.23 28.92
N ASP A 49 -1.87 11.63 27.69
CA ASP A 49 -2.89 11.48 26.65
C ASP A 49 -2.96 10.03 26.18
N ARG A 50 -4.17 9.58 25.86
CA ARG A 50 -4.35 8.24 25.34
C ARG A 50 -3.90 8.17 23.89
N ILE A 51 -3.16 7.14 23.54
CA ILE A 51 -2.76 6.87 22.18
C ILE A 51 -3.13 5.42 21.88
N VAL A 52 -3.90 5.21 20.82
CA VAL A 52 -4.28 3.87 20.40
C VAL A 52 -3.42 3.49 19.21
N VAL A 53 -2.80 2.33 19.27
CA VAL A 53 -2.00 1.80 18.18
C VAL A 53 -2.84 0.75 17.46
N LEU A 54 -3.11 0.97 16.19
CA LEU A 54 -3.84 0.03 15.36
C LEU A 54 -2.86 -0.60 14.38
N SER A 55 -2.83 -1.92 14.32
CA SER A 55 -1.88 -2.61 13.45
C SER A 55 -2.50 -3.86 12.85
N ALA A 56 -1.94 -4.28 11.73
CA ALA A 56 -2.35 -5.51 11.08
C ALA A 56 -1.14 -6.17 10.44
N ARG A 57 -1.04 -7.47 10.53
CA ARG A 57 0.01 -8.23 9.86
C ARG A 57 -0.63 -9.20 8.89
N ILE A 58 -0.22 -9.15 7.65
CA ILE A 58 -0.73 -10.01 6.59
C ILE A 58 0.37 -10.98 6.19
N GLU A 59 0.09 -12.27 6.30
CA GLU A 59 1.10 -13.29 6.02
C GLU A 59 0.72 -14.24 4.88
N ASN A 60 -0.55 -14.27 4.49
CA ASN A 60 -0.93 -15.13 3.38
C ASN A 60 -0.73 -14.42 2.04
N ALA A 61 -0.48 -15.20 1.01
CA ALA A 61 -0.11 -14.63 -0.29
C ALA A 61 -1.20 -13.75 -0.89
N ASP A 62 -2.45 -14.17 -0.80
CA ASP A 62 -3.55 -13.39 -1.37
C ASP A 62 -3.73 -12.06 -0.64
N GLY A 63 -3.62 -12.07 0.67
CA GLY A 63 -3.72 -10.84 1.46
C GLY A 63 -2.57 -9.90 1.19
N MET A 64 -1.34 -10.43 1.10
CA MET A 64 -0.17 -9.60 0.79
C MET A 64 -0.30 -8.99 -0.59
N ARG A 65 -0.80 -9.76 -1.55
CA ARG A 65 -1.01 -9.26 -2.90
C ARG A 65 -2.02 -8.13 -2.91
N HIS A 66 -3.08 -8.25 -2.10
CA HIS A 66 -4.08 -7.19 -1.98
C HIS A 66 -3.44 -5.89 -1.48
N VAL A 67 -2.61 -5.96 -0.44
CA VAL A 67 -1.94 -4.77 0.11
C VAL A 67 -0.96 -4.19 -0.91
N LEU A 68 -0.17 -5.06 -1.54
CA LEU A 68 0.82 -4.60 -2.51
C LEU A 68 0.16 -3.97 -3.73
N ASP A 69 -0.99 -4.50 -4.13
CA ASP A 69 -1.74 -3.95 -5.24
C ASP A 69 -2.24 -2.54 -4.91
N ALA A 70 -2.71 -2.32 -3.69
CA ALA A 70 -3.11 -0.99 -3.25
C ALA A 70 -1.91 -0.04 -3.24
N LEU A 71 -0.74 -0.51 -2.81
CA LEU A 71 0.46 0.32 -2.80
C LEU A 71 0.93 0.63 -4.23
N ALA A 72 0.72 -0.28 -5.16
CA ALA A 72 1.09 -0.06 -6.55
C ALA A 72 0.19 0.99 -7.23
N ASP A 73 -0.93 1.32 -6.60
CA ASP A 73 -1.83 2.36 -7.09
C ASP A 73 -1.45 3.75 -6.57
N LEU A 74 -0.35 3.86 -5.83
CA LEU A 74 0.13 5.15 -5.36
C LEU A 74 0.38 6.09 -6.53
N ASP A 75 -0.02 7.34 -6.39
CA ASP A 75 0.31 8.36 -7.38
C ASP A 75 1.82 8.48 -7.53
N ASP A 76 2.55 8.26 -6.45
CA ASP A 76 4.01 8.39 -6.41
C ASP A 76 4.72 7.03 -6.52
N VAL A 77 4.08 6.02 -7.11
CA VAL A 77 4.67 4.68 -7.12
C VAL A 77 6.02 4.64 -7.82
N GLU A 78 6.20 5.44 -8.87
CA GLU A 78 7.49 5.46 -9.57
C GLU A 78 8.59 6.01 -8.68
N ARG A 79 8.26 6.98 -7.85
CA ARG A 79 9.21 7.51 -6.90
C ARG A 79 9.61 6.44 -5.88
N VAL A 80 8.65 5.65 -5.41
CA VAL A 80 8.93 4.56 -4.48
C VAL A 80 9.87 3.56 -5.14
N ILE A 81 9.59 3.20 -6.39
CA ILE A 81 10.42 2.24 -7.12
C ILE A 81 11.84 2.78 -7.28
N ASP A 82 11.97 4.06 -7.60
CA ASP A 82 13.28 4.67 -7.76
C ASP A 82 14.05 4.77 -6.44
N GLU A 83 13.35 4.84 -5.33
CA GLU A 83 13.97 4.99 -4.01
C GLU A 83 14.13 3.68 -3.24
N LEU A 84 13.89 2.54 -3.89
CA LEU A 84 13.94 1.26 -3.19
C LEU A 84 15.28 0.97 -2.51
N ASP A 85 16.38 1.45 -3.08
CA ASP A 85 17.68 1.27 -2.45
C ASP A 85 17.73 1.91 -1.06
N ASP A 86 17.00 3.01 -0.87
CA ASP A 86 16.96 3.69 0.40
C ASP A 86 15.82 3.19 1.30
N ARG A 87 14.81 2.55 0.70
CA ARG A 87 13.63 2.12 1.44
C ARG A 87 13.71 0.68 1.93
N VAL A 88 14.65 -0.10 1.40
CA VAL A 88 14.84 -1.49 1.83
C VAL A 88 16.11 -1.54 2.69
N ASP A 89 15.99 -2.06 3.90
CA ASP A 89 17.12 -2.11 4.81
C ASP A 89 17.92 -3.41 4.67
N ASP A 90 18.96 -3.57 5.49
CA ASP A 90 19.84 -4.74 5.44
C ASP A 90 19.13 -6.02 5.86
N ASN A 91 17.99 -5.90 6.50
CA ASN A 91 17.20 -7.06 6.90
C ASN A 91 16.16 -7.41 5.82
N CYS A 92 16.26 -6.83 4.65
CA CYS A 92 15.34 -7.07 3.53
C CYS A 92 13.92 -6.57 3.83
N ALA A 93 13.78 -5.57 4.68
CA ALA A 93 12.48 -5.00 4.98
C ALA A 93 12.28 -3.69 4.21
N LEU A 94 11.17 -3.61 3.50
CA LEU A 94 10.78 -2.42 2.76
C LEU A 94 9.93 -1.53 3.66
N PHE A 95 10.25 -0.25 3.74
CA PHE A 95 9.50 0.71 4.55
C PHE A 95 8.88 1.79 3.69
N LEU A 96 7.61 2.06 3.93
CA LEU A 96 6.90 3.16 3.30
C LEU A 96 6.05 3.84 4.35
N ARG A 97 5.72 5.10 4.09
CA ARG A 97 4.72 5.79 4.88
C ARG A 97 3.67 6.33 3.92
N VAL A 98 2.40 6.04 4.21
CA VAL A 98 1.32 6.50 3.37
C VAL A 98 0.42 7.43 4.17
N ASP A 99 -0.21 8.36 3.48
CA ASP A 99 -0.97 9.43 4.11
C ASP A 99 -2.25 8.90 4.74
N LYS A 100 -2.36 9.06 6.06
CA LYS A 100 -3.51 8.57 6.82
C LYS A 100 -4.78 9.35 6.48
N GLN A 101 -4.67 10.64 6.30
CA GLN A 101 -5.85 11.47 6.01
C GLN A 101 -6.37 11.17 4.60
N ALA A 102 -5.47 11.00 3.63
CA ALA A 102 -5.86 10.63 2.29
C ALA A 102 -6.50 9.25 2.26
N ALA A 103 -5.91 8.30 3.01
CA ALA A 103 -6.42 6.93 3.05
C ALA A 103 -7.84 6.88 3.62
N PHE A 104 -8.14 7.72 4.59
CA PHE A 104 -9.49 7.78 5.13
C PHE A 104 -10.49 8.16 4.03
N ARG A 105 -10.08 8.98 3.07
CA ARG A 105 -10.92 9.36 1.95
C ARG A 105 -10.84 8.38 0.78
N GLY A 106 -10.10 7.29 0.94
CA GLY A 106 -9.96 6.28 -0.11
C GLY A 106 -8.84 6.57 -1.10
N ASP A 107 -8.03 7.58 -0.85
CA ASP A 107 -6.91 7.93 -1.74
C ASP A 107 -5.62 7.29 -1.24
N VAL A 108 -4.77 6.89 -2.16
CA VAL A 108 -3.52 6.22 -1.82
C VAL A 108 -2.36 7.10 -2.26
N ARG A 109 -1.63 7.65 -1.30
CA ARG A 109 -0.45 8.45 -1.61
C ARG A 109 0.52 8.47 -0.45
N LEU A 110 1.77 8.83 -0.72
CA LEU A 110 2.79 8.92 0.32
C LEU A 110 2.48 10.08 1.24
N GLY A 111 2.79 9.92 2.51
CA GLY A 111 2.57 10.97 3.50
C GLY A 111 2.61 10.38 4.90
N PRO A 112 2.40 11.21 5.92
CA PRO A 112 2.51 10.73 7.30
C PRO A 112 1.27 9.99 7.76
N GLY A 113 1.44 9.11 8.71
CA GLY A 113 0.33 8.56 9.47
C GLY A 113 0.22 7.05 9.47
N ILE A 114 0.47 6.38 8.35
CA ILE A 114 0.44 4.93 8.31
C ILE A 114 1.83 4.44 7.91
N THR A 115 2.41 3.57 8.73
CA THR A 115 3.70 2.97 8.42
C THR A 115 3.46 1.59 7.84
N VAL A 116 4.09 1.31 6.69
CA VAL A 116 4.03 0.00 6.05
C VAL A 116 5.43 -0.60 6.10
N ARG A 117 5.52 -1.83 6.59
CA ARG A 117 6.78 -2.56 6.62
C ARG A 117 6.54 -3.91 5.98
N ALA A 118 7.25 -4.20 4.91
CA ALA A 118 7.07 -5.46 4.18
C ALA A 118 8.39 -6.23 4.15
N LYS A 119 8.38 -7.45 4.65
CA LYS A 119 9.58 -8.28 4.65
C LYS A 119 9.69 -8.96 3.30
N VAL A 120 10.70 -8.61 2.54
CA VAL A 120 10.91 -9.14 1.19
C VAL A 120 11.63 -10.48 1.26
N GLU A 121 11.12 -11.45 0.51
CA GLU A 121 11.78 -12.73 0.40
C GLU A 121 12.84 -12.63 -0.69
N ALA A 122 14.06 -12.98 -0.38
CA ALA A 122 15.18 -12.87 -1.32
C ALA A 122 16.20 -13.97 -1.09
N TYR A 123 16.80 -14.46 -2.15
CA TYR A 123 17.85 -15.45 -2.12
C TYR A 123 18.99 -15.01 -3.05
N PRO A 124 20.15 -14.62 -2.50
CA PRO A 124 20.46 -14.65 -1.07
C PRO A 124 19.67 -13.59 -0.31
N ALA A 125 19.57 -13.75 0.99
CA ALA A 125 18.79 -12.82 1.83
C ALA A 125 19.61 -11.57 2.10
N LYS A 126 19.81 -10.78 1.06
CA LYS A 126 20.60 -9.56 1.11
C LYS A 126 19.84 -8.42 0.47
N GLN A 127 20.16 -7.21 0.91
CA GLN A 127 19.45 -6.01 0.48
C GLN A 127 19.36 -5.86 -1.05
N PRO A 128 20.43 -6.06 -1.84
CA PRO A 128 20.29 -5.89 -3.28
C PRO A 128 19.28 -6.83 -3.93
N ALA A 129 19.23 -8.09 -3.49
CA ALA A 129 18.27 -9.04 -4.02
C ALA A 129 16.85 -8.67 -3.61
N ALA A 130 16.69 -8.17 -2.39
CA ALA A 130 15.38 -7.73 -1.91
C ALA A 130 14.89 -6.52 -2.71
N VAL A 131 15.77 -5.59 -3.02
CA VAL A 131 15.43 -4.42 -3.83
C VAL A 131 14.91 -4.86 -5.20
N GLU A 132 15.60 -5.82 -5.84
CA GLU A 132 15.18 -6.29 -7.15
C GLU A 132 13.83 -6.99 -7.11
N ASN A 133 13.58 -7.80 -6.10
CA ASN A 133 12.30 -8.48 -5.98
C ASN A 133 11.15 -7.50 -5.70
N ALA A 134 11.41 -6.50 -4.88
CA ALA A 134 10.41 -5.47 -4.61
C ALA A 134 10.14 -4.63 -5.86
N ARG A 135 11.20 -4.28 -6.59
CA ARG A 135 11.07 -3.49 -7.81
C ARG A 135 10.22 -4.24 -8.84
N GLU A 136 10.51 -5.50 -9.04
CA GLU A 136 9.80 -6.30 -10.00
C GLU A 136 8.32 -6.41 -9.65
N THR A 137 8.03 -6.64 -8.38
CA THR A 137 6.66 -6.79 -7.92
C THR A 137 5.86 -5.49 -8.10
N LEU A 138 6.42 -4.37 -7.65
CA LEU A 138 5.72 -3.10 -7.73
C LEU A 138 5.55 -2.65 -9.19
N THR A 139 6.55 -2.88 -10.01
CA THR A 139 6.48 -2.52 -11.43
C THR A 139 5.37 -3.33 -12.11
N ARG A 140 5.32 -4.63 -11.85
CA ARG A 140 4.32 -5.48 -12.47
C ARG A 140 2.91 -5.10 -12.06
N LEU A 141 2.70 -4.82 -10.78
CA LEU A 141 1.37 -4.45 -10.29
C LEU A 141 0.97 -3.05 -10.77
N SER A 142 1.94 -2.13 -10.83
CA SER A 142 1.68 -0.79 -11.32
C SER A 142 1.31 -0.81 -12.79
N ASP A 143 1.96 -1.64 -13.58
CA ASP A 143 1.65 -1.76 -15.00
C ASP A 143 0.23 -2.30 -15.21
N SER A 144 -0.22 -3.19 -14.36
CA SER A 144 -1.57 -3.71 -14.44
C SER A 144 -2.60 -2.61 -14.23
N HIS A 145 -2.35 -1.68 -13.32
CA HIS A 145 -3.25 -0.55 -13.10
C HIS A 145 -3.27 0.36 -14.32
N GLY A 146 -2.13 0.57 -14.94
CA GLY A 146 -2.04 1.42 -16.11
C GLY A 146 -2.82 0.87 -17.28
N ASP A 147 -2.78 -0.43 -17.47
CA ASP A 147 -3.48 -1.04 -18.59
C ASP A 147 -4.97 -0.90 -18.48
N GLY A 148 -5.48 -0.89 -17.30
CA GLY A 148 -6.91 -0.85 -17.13
C GLY A 148 -7.57 0.42 -17.58
N SER A 149 -6.87 1.51 -17.66
CA SER A 149 -7.49 2.76 -17.99
C SER A 149 -7.50 3.06 -19.48
N THR A 150 -6.69 2.41 -20.25
CA THR A 150 -6.59 2.72 -21.65
C THR A 150 -7.80 2.45 -22.49
N PRO A 151 -8.37 1.32 -22.40
CA PRO A 151 -9.38 0.91 -23.35
C PRO A 151 -10.58 1.78 -23.46
N GLU A 152 -11.09 2.26 -22.42
CA GLU A 152 -12.33 2.90 -22.57
C GLU A 152 -12.26 4.17 -23.26
N ASN A 153 -11.18 4.83 -23.22
CA ASN A 153 -11.12 6.06 -23.91
C ASN A 153 -11.30 5.94 -25.36
N GLY A 154 -10.65 5.03 -25.91
CA GLY A 154 -10.72 4.90 -27.35
C GLY A 154 -12.06 4.57 -27.85
N SER A 155 -12.70 3.74 -27.15
CA SER A 155 -13.93 3.30 -27.73
C SER A 155 -14.95 4.35 -27.75
N THR A 156 -15.00 5.22 -26.82
CA THR A 156 -16.04 6.12 -26.82
C THR A 156 -15.98 7.08 -27.90
N LEU A 157 -14.85 7.47 -28.26
CA LEU A 157 -14.78 8.49 -29.19
C LEU A 157 -15.34 8.20 -30.48
N GLU A 158 -15.10 7.11 -30.97
CA GLU A 158 -15.55 6.86 -32.23
C GLU A 158 -16.95 6.82 -32.36
N ASN A 159 -17.59 6.52 -31.38
CA ASN A 159 -18.92 6.51 -31.53
C ASN A 159 -19.47 7.71 -31.97
N GLY A 160 -19.03 8.74 -31.47
CA GLY A 160 -19.64 9.95 -31.76
C GLY A 160 -19.67 10.30 -33.13
N SER A 161 -18.76 9.85 -33.75
CA SER A 161 -18.70 10.32 -35.03
C SER A 161 -19.70 9.91 -35.86
N THR A 162 -20.14 9.11 -35.86
CA THR A 162 -20.90 8.67 -36.76
C THR A 162 -21.94 9.26 -37.19
N PRO A 163 -22.38 9.67 -36.96
CA PRO A 163 -23.39 10.04 -37.48
C PRO A 163 -23.51 10.71 -38.49
N GLU A 164 -23.49 10.98 -38.86
CA GLU A 164 -23.74 11.53 -39.65
C GLU A 164 -24.33 11.43 -40.41
N ASP A 165 -24.27 11.38 -40.56
CA ASP A 165 -24.65 11.27 -41.33
C ASP A 165 -25.54 11.50 -41.78
N ALA A 166 -25.64 11.74 -41.66
CA ALA A 166 -26.51 11.91 -42.15
C ALA A 166 -26.94 12.20 -42.96
#